data_884c98ca525c7f19cc0d44757a8acc2b
#
_entry.id   884c98ca525c7f19cc0d44757a8acc2b
#
_cell.length_a   1.000
_cell.length_b   1.000
_cell.length_c   1.000
_cell.angle_alpha   90.00
_cell.angle_beta   90.00
_cell.angle_gamma   90.00
#
_symmetry.space_group_name_H-M   'P 1'
#
loop_
_entity.id
_entity.type
_entity.pdbx_description
1 polymer ?
#
loop_
_entity_poly.entity_id
_entity_poly.type
_entity_poly.pdbx_seq_one_letter_code
_entity_poly.pdbx_strand_id
1 'polypeptide(L)'
;MKKDKIMVFIPVYNCEKQITRVLSQINDDVLTYVDEIIVVNNLSTDNTVKVTQDYLLKHRELPCKIINNNANFNLGGSHKVAFNYALENDFDYVIVLHGDDQADIRDFLPILKKRSYKRADCVLGGRFESRSCLIGYSKKRILGNHVFNLIYSLAAGKSIRDMGSGLNMYSTNMLKSKFYIGLSDSLYFNAEMLLFSAYYNVDFKFYPITWREEDQVSNAKLFNLSYNLFVMALRYRLNKKKYIDSYCKKDIYKG
;
A
#
# COMPACT_ATOMS: atom_id res chain seq x y z
N MET A 1 11.62 -3.98 26.34
CA MET A 1 10.77 -3.07 25.56
C MET A 1 9.59 -3.89 25.04
N LYS A 2 8.36 -3.35 25.12
CA LYS A 2 7.16 -4.02 24.57
C LYS A 2 7.38 -4.32 23.08
N LYS A 3 7.01 -5.52 22.61
CA LYS A 3 7.00 -5.88 21.20
C LYS A 3 5.94 -5.01 20.49
N ASP A 4 6.26 -4.43 19.32
CA ASP A 4 5.26 -3.73 18.52
C ASP A 4 4.27 -4.74 17.94
N LYS A 5 3.00 -4.38 17.91
CA LYS A 5 1.94 -5.17 17.30
C LYS A 5 1.81 -4.78 15.83
N ILE A 6 2.15 -5.71 14.94
CA ILE A 6 2.26 -5.46 13.49
C ILE A 6 1.23 -6.30 12.75
N MET A 7 0.44 -5.66 11.90
CA MET A 7 -0.52 -6.31 11.01
C MET A 7 -0.01 -6.30 9.58
N VAL A 8 -0.23 -7.39 8.85
CA VAL A 8 -0.11 -7.42 7.39
C VAL A 8 -1.50 -7.30 6.78
N PHE A 9 -1.66 -6.35 5.88
CA PHE A 9 -2.87 -6.13 5.08
C PHE A 9 -2.62 -6.51 3.63
N ILE A 10 -3.44 -7.41 3.10
CA ILE A 10 -3.37 -7.91 1.72
C ILE A 10 -4.65 -7.54 0.99
N PRO A 11 -4.69 -6.43 0.21
CA PRO A 11 -5.82 -6.13 -0.66
C PRO A 11 -5.86 -7.11 -1.83
N VAL A 12 -7.02 -7.71 -2.10
CA VAL A 12 -7.21 -8.62 -3.22
C VAL A 12 -8.44 -8.25 -4.05
N TYR A 13 -8.28 -8.33 -5.36
CA TYR A 13 -9.36 -8.27 -6.34
C TYR A 13 -8.97 -9.10 -7.56
N ASN A 14 -9.63 -10.25 -7.75
CA ASN A 14 -9.35 -11.21 -8.83
C ASN A 14 -7.87 -11.64 -8.86
N CYS A 15 -7.41 -12.20 -7.73
CA CYS A 15 -6.03 -12.65 -7.50
C CYS A 15 -5.94 -14.18 -7.31
N GLU A 16 -6.87 -14.98 -7.87
CA GLU A 16 -6.93 -16.43 -7.64
C GLU A 16 -5.61 -17.16 -7.95
N LYS A 17 -4.85 -16.65 -8.95
CA LYS A 17 -3.57 -17.23 -9.38
C LYS A 17 -2.39 -16.80 -8.50
N GLN A 18 -2.48 -15.65 -7.84
CA GLN A 18 -1.38 -15.01 -7.15
C GLN A 18 -1.45 -15.19 -5.63
N ILE A 19 -2.66 -15.21 -5.05
CA ILE A 19 -2.85 -15.08 -3.59
C ILE A 19 -2.11 -16.17 -2.78
N THR A 20 -2.04 -17.41 -3.26
CA THR A 20 -1.31 -18.47 -2.57
C THR A 20 0.19 -18.22 -2.54
N ARG A 21 0.77 -17.66 -3.61
CA ARG A 21 2.18 -17.26 -3.65
C ARG A 21 2.45 -16.11 -2.69
N VAL A 22 1.55 -15.14 -2.60
CA VAL A 22 1.64 -14.02 -1.63
C VAL A 22 1.60 -14.54 -0.20
N LEU A 23 0.66 -15.42 0.12
CA LEU A 23 0.56 -16.02 1.47
C LEU A 23 1.80 -16.86 1.81
N SER A 24 2.38 -17.58 0.84
CA SER A 24 3.58 -18.39 1.05
C SER A 24 4.85 -17.56 1.32
N GLN A 25 4.87 -16.27 1.01
CA GLN A 25 5.96 -15.37 1.37
C GLN A 25 6.03 -15.13 2.89
N ILE A 26 4.89 -15.31 3.59
CA ILE A 26 4.78 -15.09 5.04
C ILE A 26 5.20 -16.39 5.75
N ASN A 27 6.49 -16.63 5.75
CA ASN A 27 7.13 -17.76 6.40
C ASN A 27 7.42 -17.49 7.89
N ASP A 28 8.01 -18.45 8.61
CA ASP A 28 8.32 -18.35 10.04
C ASP A 28 9.17 -17.13 10.37
N ASP A 29 10.12 -16.74 9.48
CA ASP A 29 10.93 -15.53 9.67
C ASP A 29 10.07 -14.27 9.72
N VAL A 30 9.07 -14.14 8.82
CA VAL A 30 8.13 -13.01 8.80
C VAL A 30 7.17 -13.09 9.97
N LEU A 31 6.63 -14.27 10.29
CA LEU A 31 5.70 -14.51 11.40
C LEU A 31 6.29 -14.15 12.77
N THR A 32 7.62 -14.19 12.91
CA THR A 32 8.29 -13.70 14.13
C THR A 32 7.95 -12.24 14.45
N TYR A 33 7.64 -11.43 13.44
CA TYR A 33 7.37 -9.98 13.57
C TYR A 33 5.92 -9.60 13.37
N VAL A 34 5.11 -10.46 12.79
CA VAL A 34 3.71 -10.18 12.44
C VAL A 34 2.77 -10.83 13.44
N ASP A 35 1.79 -10.10 13.92
CA ASP A 35 0.83 -10.59 14.92
C ASP A 35 -0.51 -11.01 14.27
N GLU A 36 -0.88 -10.41 13.13
CA GLU A 36 -2.09 -10.76 12.40
C GLU A 36 -1.96 -10.43 10.91
N ILE A 37 -2.62 -11.22 10.08
CA ILE A 37 -2.74 -11.01 8.64
C ILE A 37 -4.22 -10.79 8.32
N ILE A 38 -4.55 -9.76 7.56
CA ILE A 38 -5.89 -9.60 7.01
C ILE A 38 -5.85 -9.60 5.47
N VAL A 39 -6.61 -10.48 4.86
CA VAL A 39 -6.89 -10.44 3.42
C VAL A 39 -8.20 -9.69 3.23
N VAL A 40 -8.16 -8.52 2.61
CA VAL A 40 -9.37 -7.74 2.33
C VAL A 40 -9.79 -8.00 0.88
N ASN A 41 -10.84 -8.78 0.74
CA ASN A 41 -11.44 -9.09 -0.56
C ASN A 41 -12.35 -7.94 -1.00
N ASN A 42 -11.97 -7.30 -2.08
CA ASN A 42 -12.71 -6.18 -2.66
C ASN A 42 -13.75 -6.63 -3.69
N LEU A 43 -14.60 -7.59 -3.30
CA LEU A 43 -15.66 -8.16 -4.14
C LEU A 43 -15.11 -8.87 -5.39
N SER A 44 -14.13 -9.77 -5.22
CA SER A 44 -13.61 -10.62 -6.32
C SER A 44 -14.71 -11.46 -6.93
N THR A 45 -14.66 -11.61 -8.25
CA THR A 45 -15.61 -12.39 -9.07
C THR A 45 -15.04 -13.75 -9.50
N ASP A 46 -13.75 -13.97 -9.27
CA ASP A 46 -13.06 -15.24 -9.50
C ASP A 46 -13.01 -16.10 -8.20
N ASN A 47 -12.19 -17.14 -8.18
CA ASN A 47 -12.05 -18.02 -7.02
C ASN A 47 -11.10 -17.50 -5.93
N THR A 48 -10.71 -16.21 -5.94
CA THR A 48 -9.77 -15.64 -4.96
C THR A 48 -10.09 -16.03 -3.52
N VAL A 49 -11.34 -15.84 -3.07
CA VAL A 49 -11.76 -16.14 -1.69
C VAL A 49 -11.64 -17.62 -1.40
N LYS A 50 -12.15 -18.48 -2.29
CA LYS A 50 -12.10 -19.93 -2.14
C LYS A 50 -10.67 -20.44 -2.04
N VAL A 51 -9.81 -20.00 -2.97
CA VAL A 51 -8.40 -20.40 -2.98
C VAL A 51 -7.67 -19.94 -1.72
N THR A 52 -7.98 -18.74 -1.22
CA THR A 52 -7.47 -18.23 0.05
C THR A 52 -7.90 -19.11 1.22
N GLN A 53 -9.19 -19.45 1.31
CA GLN A 53 -9.72 -20.31 2.36
C GLN A 53 -9.09 -21.71 2.33
N ASP A 54 -9.01 -22.32 1.14
CA ASP A 54 -8.39 -23.65 0.96
C ASP A 54 -6.91 -23.66 1.36
N TYR A 55 -6.19 -22.56 1.12
CA TYR A 55 -4.82 -22.38 1.57
C TYR A 55 -4.73 -22.30 3.10
N LEU A 56 -5.54 -21.46 3.72
CA LEU A 56 -5.55 -21.27 5.17
C LEU A 56 -5.99 -22.51 5.95
N LEU A 57 -6.84 -23.36 5.38
CA LEU A 57 -7.18 -24.66 5.98
C LEU A 57 -5.97 -25.59 6.09
N LYS A 58 -4.99 -25.48 5.18
CA LYS A 58 -3.75 -26.27 5.16
C LYS A 58 -2.63 -25.63 5.97
N HIS A 59 -2.71 -24.31 6.21
CA HIS A 59 -1.70 -23.48 6.89
C HIS A 59 -2.32 -22.79 8.10
N ARG A 60 -2.78 -23.60 9.08
CA ARG A 60 -3.46 -23.12 10.30
C ARG A 60 -2.55 -22.34 11.25
N GLU A 61 -1.24 -22.40 11.02
CA GLU A 61 -0.24 -21.58 11.72
C GLU A 61 -0.29 -20.10 11.35
N LEU A 62 -0.86 -19.75 10.19
CA LEU A 62 -1.00 -18.36 9.76
C LEU A 62 -2.13 -17.67 10.54
N PRO A 63 -1.85 -16.61 11.31
CA PRO A 63 -2.87 -15.83 12.02
C PRO A 63 -3.62 -14.92 11.03
N CYS A 64 -4.34 -15.52 10.09
CA CYS A 64 -4.92 -14.83 8.93
C CYS A 64 -6.45 -14.84 8.97
N LYS A 65 -7.05 -13.67 8.69
CA LYS A 65 -8.49 -13.48 8.53
C LYS A 65 -8.83 -12.96 7.14
N ILE A 66 -10.01 -13.32 6.64
CA ILE A 66 -10.56 -12.77 5.40
C ILE A 66 -11.67 -11.80 5.76
N ILE A 67 -11.56 -10.56 5.29
CA ILE A 67 -12.59 -9.53 5.37
C ILE A 67 -13.16 -9.33 3.97
N ASN A 68 -14.47 -9.50 3.82
CA ASN A 68 -15.14 -9.26 2.54
C ASN A 68 -15.80 -7.89 2.55
N ASN A 69 -15.43 -7.04 1.62
CA ASN A 69 -16.14 -5.80 1.37
C ASN A 69 -17.54 -6.10 0.81
N ASN A 70 -18.54 -5.34 1.23
CA ASN A 70 -19.91 -5.47 0.74
C ASN A 70 -20.15 -4.79 -0.62
N ALA A 71 -19.17 -4.01 -1.10
CA ALA A 71 -19.13 -3.40 -2.42
C ALA A 71 -17.68 -3.32 -2.91
N ASN A 72 -17.48 -3.06 -4.21
CA ASN A 72 -16.16 -2.80 -4.74
C ASN A 72 -15.73 -1.36 -4.40
N PHE A 73 -14.95 -1.20 -3.35
CA PHE A 73 -14.40 0.08 -2.90
C PHE A 73 -13.05 0.41 -3.55
N ASN A 74 -12.63 -0.30 -4.57
CA ASN A 74 -11.33 -0.18 -5.20
C ASN A 74 -10.16 -0.31 -4.19
N LEU A 75 -8.94 0.05 -4.64
CA LEU A 75 -7.74 -0.10 -3.83
C LEU A 75 -7.73 0.82 -2.60
N GLY A 76 -8.05 2.10 -2.78
CA GLY A 76 -8.04 3.08 -1.70
C GLY A 76 -9.07 2.78 -0.62
N GLY A 77 -10.29 2.37 -0.99
CA GLY A 77 -11.30 1.96 -0.03
C GLY A 77 -10.87 0.74 0.79
N SER A 78 -10.22 -0.26 0.17
CA SER A 78 -9.66 -1.40 0.90
C SER A 78 -8.56 -0.99 1.89
N HIS A 79 -7.73 0.02 1.55
CA HIS A 79 -6.77 0.60 2.49
C HIS A 79 -7.48 1.24 3.70
N LYS A 80 -8.56 2.00 3.46
CA LYS A 80 -9.34 2.64 4.55
C LYS A 80 -9.92 1.61 5.50
N VAL A 81 -10.47 0.50 4.98
CA VAL A 81 -10.96 -0.63 5.79
C VAL A 81 -9.84 -1.17 6.67
N ALA A 82 -8.68 -1.46 6.08
CA ALA A 82 -7.55 -2.03 6.81
C ALA A 82 -6.96 -1.07 7.85
N PHE A 83 -6.85 0.22 7.53
CA PHE A 83 -6.32 1.23 8.45
C PHE A 83 -7.25 1.46 9.63
N ASN A 84 -8.58 1.49 9.41
CA ASN A 84 -9.55 1.57 10.49
C ASN A 84 -9.49 0.31 11.37
N TYR A 85 -9.44 -0.87 10.76
CA TYR A 85 -9.29 -2.13 11.50
C TYR A 85 -8.03 -2.12 12.38
N ALA A 86 -6.91 -1.64 11.86
CA ALA A 86 -5.67 -1.56 12.61
C ALA A 86 -5.77 -0.62 13.82
N LEU A 87 -6.43 0.53 13.66
CA LEU A 87 -6.67 1.48 14.74
C LEU A 87 -7.62 0.92 15.81
N GLU A 88 -8.68 0.24 15.40
CA GLU A 88 -9.70 -0.35 16.29
C GLU A 88 -9.16 -1.55 17.09
N ASN A 89 -8.13 -2.22 16.57
CA ASN A 89 -7.51 -3.38 17.20
C ASN A 89 -6.13 -3.09 17.80
N ASP A 90 -5.79 -1.83 18.02
CA ASP A 90 -4.56 -1.39 18.72
C ASP A 90 -3.27 -1.94 18.10
N PHE A 91 -3.19 -2.00 16.76
CA PHE A 91 -1.93 -2.27 16.08
C PHE A 91 -1.03 -1.02 16.11
N ASP A 92 0.29 -1.25 16.22
CA ASP A 92 1.29 -0.17 16.16
C ASP A 92 1.69 0.15 14.72
N TYR A 93 1.67 -0.85 13.84
CA TYR A 93 2.05 -0.73 12.42
C TYR A 93 1.20 -1.61 11.51
N VAL A 94 1.03 -1.14 10.27
CA VAL A 94 0.40 -1.88 9.18
C VAL A 94 1.39 -2.04 8.04
N ILE A 95 1.68 -3.27 7.63
CA ILE A 95 2.39 -3.58 6.40
C ILE A 95 1.34 -3.86 5.33
N VAL A 96 1.34 -3.08 4.26
CA VAL A 96 0.56 -3.34 3.05
C VAL A 96 1.37 -4.25 2.14
N LEU A 97 0.80 -5.36 1.71
CA LEU A 97 1.36 -6.27 0.72
C LEU A 97 0.29 -6.58 -0.32
N HIS A 98 0.44 -6.09 -1.55
CA HIS A 98 -0.59 -6.33 -2.58
C HIS A 98 -0.71 -7.81 -2.92
N GLY A 99 -1.97 -8.25 -3.15
CA GLY A 99 -2.30 -9.65 -3.44
C GLY A 99 -1.95 -10.11 -4.86
N ASP A 100 -1.34 -9.25 -5.67
CA ASP A 100 -0.95 -9.51 -7.07
C ASP A 100 0.44 -10.13 -7.24
N ASP A 101 1.13 -10.44 -6.13
CA ASP A 101 2.46 -11.08 -6.09
C ASP A 101 3.57 -10.30 -6.82
N GLN A 102 3.44 -8.98 -6.93
CA GLN A 102 4.48 -8.16 -7.55
C GLN A 102 5.63 -7.83 -6.59
N ALA A 103 5.34 -7.68 -5.28
CA ALA A 103 6.33 -7.41 -4.24
C ALA A 103 6.58 -8.64 -3.36
N ASP A 104 7.68 -8.62 -2.62
CA ASP A 104 8.05 -9.67 -1.68
C ASP A 104 8.20 -9.10 -0.26
N ILE A 105 7.34 -9.53 0.68
CA ILE A 105 7.38 -9.03 2.06
C ILE A 105 8.70 -9.32 2.76
N ARG A 106 9.45 -10.35 2.33
CA ARG A 106 10.74 -10.72 2.90
C ARG A 106 11.80 -9.65 2.69
N ASP A 107 11.62 -8.75 1.72
CA ASP A 107 12.47 -7.57 1.56
C ASP A 107 12.43 -6.64 2.79
N PHE A 108 11.34 -6.68 3.57
CA PHE A 108 11.22 -5.90 4.80
C PHE A 108 11.83 -6.58 6.03
N LEU A 109 12.25 -7.85 5.97
CA LEU A 109 12.89 -8.54 7.10
C LEU A 109 14.09 -7.77 7.70
N PRO A 110 15.00 -7.16 6.90
CA PRO A 110 16.12 -6.42 7.49
C PRO A 110 15.67 -5.21 8.31
N ILE A 111 14.60 -4.50 7.91
CA ILE A 111 14.09 -3.36 8.69
C ILE A 111 13.31 -3.81 9.91
N LEU A 112 12.61 -4.94 9.83
CA LEU A 112 11.91 -5.56 10.96
C LEU A 112 12.92 -6.04 12.01
N LYS A 113 13.93 -6.83 11.60
CA LYS A 113 15.02 -7.34 12.46
C LYS A 113 15.73 -6.21 13.21
N LYS A 114 16.07 -5.13 12.51
CA LYS A 114 16.78 -3.97 13.07
C LYS A 114 15.86 -2.96 13.75
N ARG A 115 14.55 -3.14 13.68
CA ARG A 115 13.52 -2.18 14.11
C ARG A 115 13.73 -0.77 13.55
N SER A 116 14.36 -0.68 12.36
CA SER A 116 14.69 0.60 11.74
C SER A 116 13.46 1.32 11.14
N TYR A 117 12.33 0.62 10.98
CA TYR A 117 11.04 1.20 10.63
C TYR A 117 10.58 2.28 11.64
N LYS A 118 11.04 2.21 12.90
CA LYS A 118 10.73 3.22 13.95
C LYS A 118 11.34 4.60 13.71
N ARG A 119 12.23 4.72 12.73
CA ARG A 119 12.91 5.98 12.40
C ARG A 119 12.13 6.86 11.42
N ALA A 120 10.92 6.47 11.07
CA ALA A 120 10.01 7.21 10.20
C ALA A 120 8.57 6.83 10.51
N ASP A 121 7.61 7.66 10.11
CA ASP A 121 6.19 7.36 10.21
C ASP A 121 5.76 6.33 9.17
N CYS A 122 6.43 6.32 8.00
CA CYS A 122 6.20 5.37 6.92
C CYS A 122 7.53 4.83 6.37
N VAL A 123 7.55 3.54 6.04
CA VAL A 123 8.57 2.94 5.18
C VAL A 123 7.90 2.46 3.91
N LEU A 124 8.22 3.08 2.81
CA LEU A 124 7.62 2.83 1.50
C LEU A 124 8.57 1.98 0.65
N GLY A 125 8.06 0.96 0.01
CA GLY A 125 8.85 0.17 -0.93
C GLY A 125 9.25 1.02 -2.12
N GLY A 126 10.53 1.00 -2.46
CA GLY A 126 11.09 1.73 -3.60
C GLY A 126 11.59 0.75 -4.65
N ARG A 127 10.92 0.68 -5.79
CA ARG A 127 11.34 -0.16 -6.93
C ARG A 127 12.60 0.36 -7.62
N PHE A 128 12.92 1.64 -7.42
CA PHE A 128 13.99 2.33 -8.12
C PHE A 128 15.14 2.74 -7.19
N GLU A 129 15.24 2.13 -6.02
CA GLU A 129 16.37 2.28 -5.12
C GLU A 129 17.60 1.49 -5.63
N SER A 130 18.80 1.89 -5.23
CA SER A 130 20.05 1.32 -5.74
C SER A 130 20.21 -0.19 -5.54
N ARG A 131 19.46 -0.79 -4.60
CA ARG A 131 19.47 -2.24 -4.29
C ARG A 131 18.18 -2.94 -4.65
N SER A 132 17.30 -2.28 -5.37
CA SER A 132 16.04 -2.88 -5.83
C SER A 132 16.28 -3.81 -7.02
N CYS A 133 15.45 -4.85 -7.12
CA CYS A 133 15.48 -5.80 -8.23
C CYS A 133 14.17 -5.72 -9.02
N LEU A 134 14.27 -5.46 -10.33
CA LEU A 134 13.13 -5.41 -11.24
C LEU A 134 13.16 -6.61 -12.17
N ILE A 135 12.14 -7.48 -12.09
CA ILE A 135 12.00 -8.69 -12.90
C ILE A 135 10.83 -8.49 -13.86
N GLY A 136 11.06 -8.64 -15.17
CA GLY A 136 10.03 -8.50 -16.19
C GLY A 136 9.53 -7.07 -16.44
N TYR A 137 10.08 -6.05 -15.79
CA TYR A 137 9.58 -4.69 -15.83
C TYR A 137 10.10 -3.92 -17.06
N SER A 138 9.21 -3.37 -17.88
CA SER A 138 9.60 -2.76 -19.15
C SER A 138 10.34 -1.42 -18.96
N LYS A 139 11.36 -1.18 -19.80
CA LYS A 139 12.14 0.08 -19.78
C LYS A 139 11.27 1.33 -19.96
N LYS A 140 10.23 1.26 -20.79
CA LYS A 140 9.27 2.37 -20.98
C LYS A 140 8.53 2.71 -19.69
N ARG A 141 8.09 1.70 -18.93
CA ARG A 141 7.42 1.90 -17.65
C ARG A 141 8.39 2.43 -16.59
N ILE A 142 9.65 1.97 -16.57
CA ILE A 142 10.70 2.51 -15.70
C ILE A 142 10.87 4.01 -15.94
N LEU A 143 11.05 4.41 -17.20
CA LEU A 143 11.20 5.83 -17.56
C LEU A 143 9.98 6.65 -17.15
N GLY A 144 8.76 6.17 -17.46
CA GLY A 144 7.53 6.84 -17.07
C GLY A 144 7.40 7.04 -15.56
N ASN A 145 7.75 6.00 -14.76
CA ASN A 145 7.74 6.13 -13.30
C ASN A 145 8.77 7.16 -12.80
N HIS A 146 9.98 7.19 -13.35
CA HIS A 146 10.97 8.21 -12.99
C HIS A 146 10.48 9.63 -13.28
N VAL A 147 9.83 9.85 -14.43
CA VAL A 147 9.22 11.15 -14.77
C VAL A 147 8.16 11.53 -13.73
N PHE A 148 7.25 10.62 -13.38
CA PHE A 148 6.23 10.90 -12.37
C PHE A 148 6.81 11.10 -10.97
N ASN A 149 7.81 10.32 -10.57
CA ASN A 149 8.52 10.50 -9.30
C ASN A 149 9.15 11.90 -9.21
N LEU A 150 9.73 12.40 -10.31
CA LEU A 150 10.26 13.76 -10.37
C LEU A 150 9.16 14.81 -10.25
N ILE A 151 8.05 14.68 -11.01
CA ILE A 151 6.92 15.61 -10.97
C ILE A 151 6.36 15.70 -9.54
N TYR A 152 6.17 14.55 -8.88
CA TYR A 152 5.63 14.50 -7.52
C TYR A 152 6.65 15.02 -6.48
N SER A 153 7.93 14.79 -6.68
CA SER A 153 8.97 15.37 -5.82
C SER A 153 8.96 16.90 -5.89
N LEU A 154 8.85 17.47 -7.09
CA LEU A 154 8.74 18.92 -7.28
C LEU A 154 7.44 19.48 -6.70
N ALA A 155 6.32 18.78 -6.85
CA ALA A 155 5.03 19.19 -6.29
C ALA A 155 5.06 19.15 -4.76
N ALA A 156 5.50 18.06 -4.17
CA ALA A 156 5.54 17.83 -2.73
C ALA A 156 6.61 18.69 -2.02
N GLY A 157 7.73 18.99 -2.70
CA GLY A 157 8.92 19.58 -2.07
C GLY A 157 9.71 18.58 -1.22
N LYS A 158 9.51 17.29 -1.44
CA LYS A 158 10.19 16.16 -0.78
C LYS A 158 10.63 15.14 -1.83
N SER A 159 11.70 14.40 -1.58
CA SER A 159 12.16 13.36 -2.50
C SER A 159 11.17 12.20 -2.53
N ILE A 160 10.44 12.04 -3.63
CA ILE A 160 9.56 10.90 -3.90
C ILE A 160 10.25 10.00 -4.91
N ARG A 161 10.57 8.78 -4.51
CA ARG A 161 11.36 7.84 -5.31
C ARG A 161 10.52 6.75 -5.94
N ASP A 162 9.32 6.51 -5.39
CA ASP A 162 8.35 5.61 -5.97
C ASP A 162 6.93 5.96 -5.51
N MET A 163 5.99 6.06 -6.46
CA MET A 163 4.59 6.41 -6.18
C MET A 163 3.67 5.20 -6.10
N GLY A 164 4.13 4.03 -6.51
CA GLY A 164 3.20 2.93 -6.79
C GLY A 164 3.68 1.54 -6.41
N SER A 165 4.52 1.39 -5.39
CA SER A 165 4.84 0.05 -4.91
C SER A 165 3.68 -0.54 -4.10
N GLY A 166 3.52 -1.86 -4.18
CA GLY A 166 2.52 -2.61 -3.43
C GLY A 166 3.02 -3.11 -2.06
N LEU A 167 4.21 -2.71 -1.62
CA LEU A 167 4.77 -3.06 -0.32
C LEU A 167 5.14 -1.80 0.44
N ASN A 168 4.38 -1.48 1.50
CA ASN A 168 4.55 -0.28 2.30
C ASN A 168 4.26 -0.58 3.77
N MET A 169 4.87 0.17 4.69
CA MET A 169 4.61 0.06 6.12
C MET A 169 4.25 1.44 6.68
N TYR A 170 3.16 1.50 7.42
CA TYR A 170 2.62 2.72 8.02
C TYR A 170 2.53 2.57 9.54
N SER A 171 2.97 3.58 10.29
CA SER A 171 2.70 3.72 11.71
C SER A 171 1.21 4.04 11.91
N THR A 172 0.55 3.35 12.82
CA THR A 172 -0.84 3.68 13.19
C THR A 172 -0.93 5.04 13.89
N ASN A 173 0.16 5.49 14.53
CA ASN A 173 0.19 6.82 15.11
C ASN A 173 -0.04 7.93 14.07
N MET A 174 0.54 7.80 12.89
CA MET A 174 0.27 8.69 11.75
C MET A 174 -1.20 8.57 11.28
N LEU A 175 -1.75 7.36 11.28
CA LEU A 175 -3.10 7.08 10.81
C LEU A 175 -4.19 7.59 11.77
N LYS A 176 -3.87 7.87 13.04
CA LYS A 176 -4.83 8.41 14.04
C LYS A 176 -5.47 9.72 13.62
N SER A 177 -4.79 10.52 12.82
CA SER A 177 -5.35 11.77 12.26
C SER A 177 -6.49 11.53 11.28
N LYS A 178 -6.65 10.29 10.78
CA LYS A 178 -7.68 9.83 9.82
C LYS A 178 -7.75 10.66 8.52
N PHE A 179 -6.70 11.41 8.18
CA PHE A 179 -6.68 12.21 6.94
C PHE A 179 -6.94 11.37 5.68
N TYR A 180 -6.56 10.09 5.71
CA TYR A 180 -6.74 9.16 4.60
C TYR A 180 -8.21 8.88 4.26
N ILE A 181 -9.13 9.12 5.18
CA ILE A 181 -10.58 8.89 4.97
C ILE A 181 -11.11 9.76 3.83
N GLY A 182 -10.67 11.01 3.74
CA GLY A 182 -11.06 11.94 2.67
C GLY A 182 -10.48 11.62 1.30
N LEU A 183 -9.45 10.77 1.21
CA LEU A 183 -8.78 10.45 -0.05
C LEU A 183 -9.66 9.61 -0.97
N SER A 184 -9.28 9.54 -2.26
CA SER A 184 -9.96 8.72 -3.26
C SER A 184 -9.95 7.23 -2.91
N ASP A 185 -11.02 6.53 -3.22
CA ASP A 185 -11.05 5.07 -3.10
C ASP A 185 -10.31 4.36 -4.24
N SER A 186 -9.95 5.08 -5.29
CA SER A 186 -9.37 4.54 -6.52
C SER A 186 -7.85 4.29 -6.43
N LEU A 187 -7.23 3.97 -7.57
CA LEU A 187 -5.78 3.80 -7.72
C LEU A 187 -4.97 5.07 -7.43
N TYR A 188 -5.62 6.24 -7.33
CA TYR A 188 -4.94 7.50 -6.97
C TYR A 188 -4.56 7.57 -5.49
N PHE A 189 -5.12 6.71 -4.64
CA PHE A 189 -4.94 6.71 -3.19
C PHE A 189 -3.47 6.82 -2.76
N ASN A 190 -2.58 6.01 -3.34
CA ASN A 190 -1.16 6.03 -2.97
C ASN A 190 -0.49 7.38 -3.30
N ALA A 191 -0.83 7.96 -4.46
CA ALA A 191 -0.31 9.27 -4.85
C ALA A 191 -0.84 10.39 -3.93
N GLU A 192 -2.11 10.33 -3.56
CA GLU A 192 -2.71 11.25 -2.60
C GLU A 192 -2.09 11.08 -1.21
N MET A 193 -1.90 9.84 -0.73
CA MET A 193 -1.20 9.56 0.54
C MET A 193 0.17 10.25 0.60
N LEU A 194 0.95 10.22 -0.50
CA LEU A 194 2.25 10.89 -0.57
C LEU A 194 2.12 12.41 -0.47
N LEU A 195 1.19 13.03 -1.21
CA LEU A 195 0.98 14.48 -1.17
C LEU A 195 0.48 14.95 0.20
N PHE A 196 -0.45 14.22 0.81
CA PHE A 196 -0.95 14.52 2.15
C PHE A 196 0.13 14.31 3.21
N SER A 197 0.91 13.24 3.12
CA SER A 197 2.06 13.00 3.99
C SER A 197 3.09 14.12 3.89
N ALA A 198 3.34 14.62 2.68
CA ALA A 198 4.24 15.76 2.50
C ALA A 198 3.68 17.06 3.09
N TYR A 199 2.37 17.31 2.95
CA TYR A 199 1.71 18.50 3.50
C TYR A 199 1.70 18.51 5.03
N TYR A 200 1.41 17.37 5.67
CA TYR A 200 1.38 17.23 7.12
C TYR A 200 2.74 16.93 7.76
N ASN A 201 3.84 17.05 6.98
CA ASN A 201 5.20 16.77 7.44
C ASN A 201 5.42 15.37 8.02
N VAL A 202 4.65 14.40 7.59
CA VAL A 202 4.88 12.99 7.89
C VAL A 202 6.27 12.60 7.40
N ASP A 203 7.06 11.92 8.23
CA ASP A 203 8.37 11.39 7.82
C ASP A 203 8.17 10.06 7.10
N PHE A 204 8.60 9.98 5.84
CA PHE A 204 8.58 8.75 5.07
C PHE A 204 9.94 8.47 4.41
N LYS A 205 10.29 7.20 4.38
CA LYS A 205 11.56 6.72 3.79
C LYS A 205 11.29 5.63 2.80
N PHE A 206 12.05 5.63 1.69
CA PHE A 206 11.99 4.57 0.71
C PHE A 206 13.00 3.47 1.06
N TYR A 207 12.57 2.22 0.87
CA TYR A 207 13.40 1.04 1.12
C TYR A 207 13.41 0.17 -0.15
N PRO A 208 14.58 -0.34 -0.58
CA PRO A 208 14.68 -1.14 -1.80
C PRO A 208 13.89 -2.43 -1.68
N ILE A 209 13.14 -2.74 -2.73
CA ILE A 209 12.32 -3.96 -2.84
C ILE A 209 12.55 -4.67 -4.18
N THR A 210 12.24 -5.95 -4.19
CA THR A 210 12.08 -6.74 -5.40
C THR A 210 10.69 -6.50 -5.99
N TRP A 211 10.61 -6.34 -7.30
CA TRP A 211 9.36 -6.17 -8.02
C TRP A 211 9.30 -7.08 -9.24
N ARG A 212 8.23 -7.86 -9.37
CA ARG A 212 8.02 -8.79 -10.47
C ARG A 212 6.85 -8.33 -11.34
N GLU A 213 6.95 -8.59 -12.62
CA GLU A 213 5.86 -8.43 -13.57
C GLU A 213 5.84 -9.65 -14.49
N GLU A 214 5.06 -10.67 -14.13
CA GLU A 214 5.01 -11.97 -14.80
C GLU A 214 3.61 -12.25 -15.36
N ASP A 215 2.63 -12.48 -14.50
CA ASP A 215 1.28 -12.92 -14.85
C ASP A 215 0.17 -11.92 -14.44
N GLN A 216 0.55 -10.71 -14.05
CA GLN A 216 -0.38 -9.69 -13.58
C GLN A 216 -1.07 -8.98 -14.75
N VAL A 217 -2.39 -8.88 -14.68
CA VAL A 217 -3.18 -8.11 -15.64
C VAL A 217 -3.43 -6.70 -15.08
N SER A 218 -2.85 -5.69 -15.72
CA SER A 218 -3.12 -4.30 -15.36
C SER A 218 -4.49 -3.86 -15.86
N ASN A 219 -5.40 -3.55 -14.93
CA ASN A 219 -6.73 -3.01 -15.24
C ASN A 219 -6.71 -1.47 -15.45
N ALA A 220 -5.55 -0.83 -15.36
CA ALA A 220 -5.43 0.62 -15.46
C ALA A 220 -5.41 1.08 -16.92
N LYS A 221 -6.30 2.00 -17.27
CA LYS A 221 -6.22 2.78 -18.52
C LYS A 221 -5.08 3.80 -18.36
N LEU A 222 -3.86 3.39 -18.72
CA LEU A 222 -2.60 4.10 -18.41
C LEU A 222 -2.62 5.58 -18.80
N PHE A 223 -3.19 5.93 -19.96
CA PHE A 223 -3.22 7.32 -20.41
C PHE A 223 -4.06 8.21 -19.48
N ASN A 224 -5.29 7.79 -19.15
CA ASN A 224 -6.17 8.54 -18.25
C ASN A 224 -5.60 8.61 -16.84
N LEU A 225 -4.99 7.52 -16.37
CA LEU A 225 -4.33 7.50 -15.06
C LEU A 225 -3.19 8.52 -15.03
N SER A 226 -2.31 8.51 -16.03
CA SER A 226 -1.17 9.41 -16.12
C SER A 226 -1.61 10.89 -16.21
N TYR A 227 -2.60 11.20 -17.03
CA TYR A 227 -3.14 12.56 -17.15
C TYR A 227 -3.69 13.06 -15.80
N ASN A 228 -4.49 12.25 -15.12
CA ASN A 228 -5.08 12.64 -13.84
C ASN A 228 -4.02 12.79 -12.74
N LEU A 229 -3.01 11.92 -12.70
CA LEU A 229 -1.88 12.04 -11.77
C LEU A 229 -1.11 13.34 -12.02
N PHE A 230 -0.87 13.71 -13.28
CA PHE A 230 -0.22 14.97 -13.63
C PHE A 230 -1.05 16.17 -13.16
N VAL A 231 -2.34 16.20 -13.47
CA VAL A 231 -3.26 17.28 -13.04
C VAL A 231 -3.31 17.38 -11.52
N MET A 232 -3.31 16.25 -10.81
CA MET A 232 -3.28 16.19 -9.35
C MET A 232 -2.01 16.86 -8.78
N ALA A 233 -0.83 16.51 -9.28
CA ALA A 233 0.43 17.11 -8.87
C ALA A 233 0.45 18.62 -9.14
N LEU A 234 -0.03 19.06 -10.30
CA LEU A 234 -0.11 20.47 -10.68
C LEU A 234 -1.05 21.26 -9.74
N ARG A 235 -2.28 20.76 -9.50
CA ARG A 235 -3.23 21.39 -8.57
C ARG A 235 -2.66 21.51 -7.16
N TYR A 236 -2.02 20.46 -6.67
CA TYR A 236 -1.34 20.50 -5.37
C TYR A 236 -0.21 21.53 -5.35
N ARG A 237 0.63 21.59 -6.38
CA ARG A 237 1.77 22.54 -6.46
C ARG A 237 1.33 24.00 -6.51
N LEU A 238 0.25 24.28 -7.24
CA LEU A 238 -0.29 25.65 -7.38
C LEU A 238 -0.90 26.19 -6.08
N ASN A 239 -1.63 25.36 -5.32
CA ASN A 239 -2.18 25.77 -4.04
C ASN A 239 -2.42 24.55 -3.12
N LYS A 240 -1.40 24.20 -2.35
CA LYS A 240 -1.41 23.03 -1.44
C LYS A 240 -2.60 23.07 -0.48
N LYS A 241 -2.85 24.21 0.17
CA LYS A 241 -3.94 24.33 1.15
C LYS A 241 -5.29 24.11 0.49
N LYS A 242 -5.58 24.81 -0.61
CA LYS A 242 -6.86 24.64 -1.34
C LYS A 242 -7.05 23.20 -1.83
N TYR A 243 -5.97 22.56 -2.26
CA TYR A 243 -6.00 21.16 -2.67
C TYR A 243 -6.41 20.25 -1.50
N ILE A 244 -5.74 20.36 -0.36
CA ILE A 244 -6.02 19.57 0.85
C ILE A 244 -7.45 19.85 1.35
N ASP A 245 -7.85 21.12 1.46
CA ASP A 245 -9.18 21.52 1.92
C ASP A 245 -10.31 20.98 1.02
N SER A 246 -10.04 20.71 -0.26
CA SER A 246 -11.03 20.13 -1.18
C SER A 246 -11.41 18.69 -0.85
N TYR A 247 -10.55 17.96 -0.14
CA TYR A 247 -10.83 16.62 0.37
C TYR A 247 -11.53 16.65 1.74
N CYS A 248 -11.19 17.60 2.59
CA CYS A 248 -11.81 17.75 3.91
C CYS A 248 -13.28 18.20 3.85
N LYS A 249 -13.70 18.86 2.75
CA LYS A 249 -15.07 19.32 2.53
C LYS A 249 -16.05 18.25 2.03
N LYS A 250 -15.55 17.09 1.69
CA LYS A 250 -16.43 15.95 1.46
C LYS A 250 -16.91 15.49 2.84
N ASP A 251 -18.10 15.98 3.26
CA ASP A 251 -18.86 15.45 4.40
C ASP A 251 -19.10 13.95 4.18
N ILE A 252 -18.16 13.13 4.64
CA ILE A 252 -18.15 11.70 4.35
C ILE A 252 -18.93 10.92 5.39
N TYR A 253 -19.54 11.58 6.38
CA TYR A 253 -20.41 10.90 7.34
C TYR A 253 -21.59 11.80 7.76
N LYS A 254 -22.59 11.90 6.90
CA LYS A 254 -23.98 11.95 7.34
C LYS A 254 -24.56 10.57 7.07
N GLY A 255 -24.53 9.70 8.05
CA GLY A 255 -25.13 8.39 8.03
C GLY A 255 -24.87 7.73 9.37
#